data_d0f32937284bb64934e509b3112ae449
#
_entry.id   d0f32937284bb64934e509b3112ae449
#
_cell.length_a   1.000
_cell.length_b   1.000
_cell.length_c   1.000
_cell.angle_alpha   90.00
_cell.angle_beta   90.00
_cell.angle_gamma   90.00
#
_symmetry.space_group_name_H-M   'P 1'
#
loop_
_entity.id
_entity.type
_entity.pdbx_description
1 polymer ?
#
loop_
_entity_poly.entity_id
_entity_poly.type
_entity_poly.pdbx_seq_one_letter_code
_entity_poly.pdbx_strand_id
1 'polypeptide(L)'
;MLEPFNLYEKLDLINAYWSPKIVGELNGQQVKLAKLKGEFVWHHHDHEDELFMVLRGRLTIQFRDGDLTLGEGDCLVIPRGLEHRPMAEEEVSILLFEPAGTLNTGNVRSALTHDDPERL
;
A
#
# COMPACT_ATOMS: atom_id res chain seq x y z
N MET A 1 0.43 18.24 20.72
CA MET A 1 0.44 19.35 19.77
C MET A 1 0.22 18.84 18.34
N LEU A 2 -0.54 19.59 17.55
CA LEU A 2 -0.77 19.22 16.16
C LEU A 2 0.45 19.54 15.31
N GLU A 3 0.89 18.59 14.50
CA GLU A 3 2.01 18.79 13.59
C GLU A 3 1.62 18.37 12.18
N PRO A 4 1.79 19.26 11.18
CA PRO A 4 1.61 18.83 9.81
C PRO A 4 2.78 17.94 9.39
N PHE A 5 2.53 17.06 8.43
CA PHE A 5 3.59 16.24 7.84
C PHE A 5 3.46 16.26 6.33
N ASN A 6 4.59 16.12 5.65
CA ASN A 6 4.64 16.09 4.19
C ASN A 6 4.89 14.67 3.72
N LEU A 7 4.07 14.18 2.80
CA LEU A 7 4.17 12.80 2.31
C LEU A 7 5.53 12.53 1.66
N TYR A 8 6.04 13.48 0.90
CA TYR A 8 7.31 13.28 0.18
C TYR A 8 8.51 13.29 1.13
N GLU A 9 8.47 14.11 2.18
CA GLU A 9 9.48 14.08 3.22
C GLU A 9 9.47 12.74 3.96
N LYS A 10 8.27 12.20 4.23
CA LYS A 10 8.14 10.89 4.85
C LYS A 10 8.64 9.78 3.93
N LEU A 11 8.36 9.87 2.64
CA LEU A 11 8.86 8.90 1.65
C LEU A 11 10.39 8.84 1.64
N ASP A 12 11.06 9.98 1.82
CA ASP A 12 12.52 10.01 1.85
C ASP A 12 13.13 9.22 3.01
N LEU A 13 12.34 8.89 4.02
CA LEU A 13 12.78 8.08 5.16
C LEU A 13 12.62 6.58 4.91
N ILE A 14 11.95 6.20 3.83
CA ILE A 14 11.69 4.79 3.50
C ILE A 14 12.80 4.27 2.59
N ASN A 15 13.48 3.21 3.03
CA ASN A 15 14.61 2.64 2.31
C ASN A 15 14.46 1.13 2.06
N ALA A 16 13.27 0.60 2.19
CA ALA A 16 12.97 -0.80 1.93
C ALA A 16 11.71 -0.91 1.09
N TYR A 17 11.67 -1.90 0.19
CA TYR A 17 10.48 -2.19 -0.60
C TYR A 17 9.50 -3.08 0.15
N TRP A 18 8.21 -2.95 -0.17
CA TRP A 18 7.14 -3.79 0.37
C TRP A 18 7.04 -3.74 1.90
N SER A 19 7.41 -2.60 2.47
CA SER A 19 7.43 -2.39 3.92
C SER A 19 6.62 -1.12 4.26
N PRO A 20 5.29 -1.23 4.35
CA PRO A 20 4.44 -0.07 4.63
C PRO A 20 4.79 0.60 5.95
N LYS A 21 4.73 1.93 5.97
CA LYS A 21 4.99 2.74 7.16
C LYS A 21 3.76 3.57 7.46
N ILE A 22 3.36 3.62 8.72
CA ILE A 22 2.20 4.39 9.17
C ILE A 22 2.64 5.84 9.35
N VAL A 23 1.95 6.78 8.70
CA VAL A 23 2.25 8.21 8.82
C VAL A 23 1.10 8.99 9.45
N GLY A 24 -0.08 8.42 9.56
CA GLY A 24 -1.22 9.07 10.18
C GLY A 24 -2.33 8.09 10.48
N GLU A 25 -3.25 8.50 11.34
CA GLU A 25 -4.35 7.66 11.79
C GLU A 25 -5.57 8.54 12.06
N LEU A 26 -6.73 8.11 11.59
CA LEU A 26 -7.99 8.84 11.81
C LEU A 26 -9.16 7.87 11.70
N ASN A 27 -10.11 7.99 12.64
CA ASN A 27 -11.38 7.22 12.62
C ASN A 27 -11.18 5.71 12.45
N GLY A 28 -10.13 5.14 13.08
CA GLY A 28 -9.83 3.72 12.94
C GLY A 28 -9.15 3.33 11.64
N GLN A 29 -8.85 4.30 10.78
CA GLN A 29 -8.14 4.09 9.52
C GLN A 29 -6.69 4.55 9.66
N GLN A 30 -5.81 3.96 8.87
CA GLN A 30 -4.41 4.36 8.84
C GLN A 30 -4.02 4.85 7.45
N VAL A 31 -3.24 5.93 7.43
CA VAL A 31 -2.55 6.38 6.22
C VAL A 31 -1.17 5.77 6.25
N LYS A 32 -0.84 5.00 5.23
CA LYS A 32 0.47 4.33 5.10
C LYS A 32 1.15 4.76 3.83
N LEU A 33 2.47 4.78 3.86
CA LEU A 33 3.30 5.00 2.68
C LEU A 33 4.16 3.76 2.45
N ALA A 34 4.40 3.45 1.18
CA ALA A 34 5.26 2.34 0.82
C ALA A 34 5.98 2.62 -0.49
N LYS A 35 7.16 2.03 -0.64
CA LYS A 35 7.86 1.95 -1.90
C LYS A 35 7.78 0.51 -2.39
N LEU A 36 7.48 0.34 -3.66
CA LEU A 36 7.29 -0.97 -4.26
C LEU A 36 8.18 -1.11 -5.49
N LYS A 37 8.73 -2.31 -5.68
CA LYS A 37 9.44 -2.68 -6.90
C LYS A 37 9.41 -4.20 -7.02
N GLY A 38 9.18 -4.70 -8.24
CA GLY A 38 9.03 -6.13 -8.48
C GLY A 38 7.61 -6.58 -8.23
N GLU A 39 7.43 -7.87 -8.00
CA GLU A 39 6.12 -8.49 -7.81
C GLU A 39 5.85 -8.74 -6.34
N PHE A 40 4.60 -8.48 -5.95
CA PHE A 40 4.09 -8.87 -4.64
C PHE A 40 3.49 -10.27 -4.71
N VAL A 41 2.73 -10.66 -3.69
CA VAL A 41 2.02 -11.94 -3.66
C VAL A 41 0.56 -11.75 -4.06
N TRP A 42 -0.04 -12.78 -4.66
CA TRP A 42 -1.49 -12.84 -4.86
C TRP A 42 -2.15 -12.98 -3.50
N HIS A 43 -3.08 -12.10 -3.17
CA HIS A 43 -3.75 -12.11 -1.88
C HIS A 43 -5.08 -11.34 -1.94
N HIS A 44 -5.86 -11.48 -0.88
CA HIS A 44 -7.05 -10.66 -0.67
C HIS A 44 -7.17 -10.35 0.83
N HIS A 45 -7.99 -9.37 1.16
CA HIS A 45 -8.30 -9.01 2.53
C HIS A 45 -9.75 -9.38 2.81
N ASP A 46 -10.00 -10.21 3.84
CA ASP A 46 -11.35 -10.71 4.09
C ASP A 46 -12.29 -9.63 4.63
N HIS A 47 -11.75 -8.67 5.36
CA HIS A 47 -12.56 -7.71 6.12
C HIS A 47 -12.27 -6.24 5.82
N GLU A 48 -11.29 -5.94 4.97
CA GLU A 48 -10.85 -4.57 4.73
C GLU A 48 -10.92 -4.20 3.25
N ASP A 49 -11.47 -3.01 2.99
CA ASP A 49 -11.30 -2.35 1.71
C ASP A 49 -10.00 -1.56 1.77
N GLU A 50 -9.31 -1.42 0.64
CA GLU A 50 -8.06 -0.68 0.56
C GLU A 50 -8.14 0.41 -0.50
N LEU A 51 -7.66 1.61 -0.17
CA LEU A 51 -7.44 2.64 -1.19
C LEU A 51 -5.95 2.69 -1.50
N PHE A 52 -5.62 2.61 -2.79
CA PHE A 52 -4.29 2.85 -3.33
C PHE A 52 -4.26 4.20 -4.01
N MET A 53 -3.21 4.99 -3.78
CA MET A 53 -2.93 6.20 -4.56
C MET A 53 -1.46 6.20 -4.94
N VAL A 54 -1.17 6.41 -6.23
CA VAL A 54 0.23 6.52 -6.69
C VAL A 54 0.69 7.96 -6.51
N LEU A 55 1.81 8.13 -5.80
CA LEU A 55 2.44 9.42 -5.57
C LEU A 55 3.55 9.71 -6.59
N ARG A 56 4.36 8.70 -6.91
CA ARG A 56 5.43 8.77 -7.90
C ARG A 56 5.55 7.44 -8.62
N GLY A 57 5.72 7.48 -9.92
CA GLY A 57 5.94 6.28 -10.71
C GLY A 57 4.67 5.67 -11.25
N ARG A 58 4.70 4.38 -11.51
CA ARG A 58 3.60 3.65 -12.13
C ARG A 58 3.45 2.30 -11.45
N LEU A 59 2.21 1.98 -11.09
CA LEU A 59 1.86 0.73 -10.42
C LEU A 59 0.91 -0.07 -11.30
N THR A 60 1.19 -1.36 -11.49
CA THR A 60 0.23 -2.28 -12.07
C THR A 60 -0.37 -3.12 -10.96
N ILE A 61 -1.70 -3.20 -10.92
CA ILE A 61 -2.38 -4.12 -10.02
C ILE A 61 -3.03 -5.18 -10.87
N GLN A 62 -2.61 -6.41 -10.66
CA GLN A 62 -3.10 -7.56 -11.41
C GLN A 62 -4.30 -8.16 -10.70
N PHE A 63 -5.35 -8.44 -11.48
CA PHE A 63 -6.51 -9.20 -11.06
C PHE A 63 -6.58 -10.42 -11.94
N ARG A 64 -7.34 -11.46 -11.52
CA ARG A 64 -7.40 -12.71 -12.28
C ARG A 64 -7.99 -12.53 -13.69
N ASP A 65 -8.82 -11.50 -13.87
CA ASP A 65 -9.49 -11.21 -15.15
C ASP A 65 -8.87 -10.03 -15.91
N GLY A 66 -7.72 -9.53 -15.48
CA GLY A 66 -7.04 -8.44 -16.17
C GLY A 66 -6.29 -7.51 -15.22
N ASP A 67 -5.49 -6.63 -15.80
CA ASP A 67 -4.62 -5.73 -15.04
C ASP A 67 -5.09 -4.28 -15.17
N LEU A 68 -4.87 -3.50 -14.09
CA LEU A 68 -5.06 -2.05 -14.10
C LEU A 68 -3.72 -1.38 -13.85
N THR A 69 -3.43 -0.31 -14.59
CA THR A 69 -2.23 0.48 -14.40
C THR A 69 -2.58 1.85 -13.85
N LEU A 70 -1.92 2.23 -12.76
CA LEU A 70 -2.12 3.51 -12.10
C LEU A 70 -0.87 4.37 -12.28
N GLY A 71 -1.06 5.61 -12.72
CA GLY A 71 0.00 6.63 -12.77
C GLY A 71 -0.14 7.62 -11.62
N GLU A 72 0.75 8.61 -11.59
CA GLU A 72 0.78 9.60 -10.51
C GLU A 72 -0.57 10.31 -10.36
N GLY A 73 -1.07 10.33 -9.13
CA GLY A 73 -2.36 10.92 -8.80
C GLY A 73 -3.56 9.99 -8.98
N ASP A 74 -3.37 8.81 -9.59
CA ASP A 74 -4.47 7.86 -9.74
C ASP A 74 -4.74 7.15 -8.43
N CYS A 75 -6.03 6.93 -8.16
CA CYS A 75 -6.51 6.21 -7.01
C CYS A 75 -7.33 5.01 -7.42
N LEU A 76 -7.31 3.96 -6.60
CA LEU A 76 -8.15 2.79 -6.80
C LEU A 76 -8.59 2.27 -5.44
N VAL A 77 -9.88 2.00 -5.29
CA VAL A 77 -10.39 1.30 -4.11
C VAL A 77 -10.57 -0.17 -4.47
N ILE A 78 -9.87 -1.03 -3.75
CA ILE A 78 -10.00 -2.48 -3.91
C ILE A 78 -10.92 -2.97 -2.80
N PRO A 79 -12.10 -3.50 -3.14
CA PRO A 79 -13.03 -3.99 -2.14
C PRO A 79 -12.51 -5.27 -1.48
N ARG A 80 -12.96 -5.50 -0.26
CA ARG A 80 -12.65 -6.73 0.48
C ARG A 80 -12.99 -7.96 -0.34
N GLY A 81 -12.19 -9.00 -0.20
CA GLY A 81 -12.41 -10.28 -0.88
C GLY A 81 -11.90 -10.36 -2.30
N LEU A 82 -11.53 -9.25 -2.92
CA LEU A 82 -11.06 -9.25 -4.31
C LEU A 82 -9.57 -9.58 -4.37
N GLU A 83 -9.24 -10.72 -4.98
CA GLU A 83 -7.86 -11.17 -5.11
C GLU A 83 -7.08 -10.30 -6.09
N HIS A 84 -5.88 -9.91 -5.68
CA HIS A 84 -5.04 -9.04 -6.49
C HIS A 84 -3.56 -9.22 -6.18
N ARG A 85 -2.71 -8.74 -7.10
CA ARG A 85 -1.26 -8.74 -6.94
C ARG A 85 -0.68 -7.43 -7.48
N PRO A 86 -0.18 -6.54 -6.63
CA PRO A 86 0.54 -5.35 -7.07
C PRO A 86 1.90 -5.72 -7.64
N MET A 87 2.33 -5.00 -8.68
CA MET A 87 3.66 -5.14 -9.24
C MET A 87 4.15 -3.81 -9.84
N ALA A 88 5.45 -3.61 -9.85
CA ALA A 88 6.05 -2.43 -10.45
C ALA A 88 7.39 -2.80 -11.09
N GLU A 89 7.60 -2.42 -12.35
CA GLU A 89 8.87 -2.66 -13.04
C GLU A 89 9.96 -1.77 -12.46
N GLU A 90 9.62 -0.49 -12.21
CA GLU A 90 10.51 0.47 -11.57
C GLU A 90 9.94 0.89 -10.24
N GLU A 91 10.75 1.50 -9.39
CA GLU A 91 10.29 1.95 -8.07
C GLU A 91 9.06 2.83 -8.20
N VAL A 92 8.03 2.52 -7.41
CA VAL A 92 6.83 3.33 -7.28
C VAL A 92 6.63 3.68 -5.80
N SER A 93 6.16 4.90 -5.55
CA SER A 93 5.80 5.35 -4.20
C SER A 93 4.28 5.48 -4.13
N ILE A 94 3.69 4.85 -3.12
CA ILE A 94 2.23 4.82 -2.97
C ILE A 94 1.80 5.25 -1.59
N LEU A 95 0.54 5.70 -1.52
CA LEU A 95 -0.19 5.89 -0.28
C LEU A 95 -1.27 4.82 -0.21
N LEU A 96 -1.40 4.21 0.95
CA LEU A 96 -2.50 3.31 1.28
C LEU A 96 -3.36 3.96 2.36
N PHE A 97 -4.67 3.86 2.21
CA PHE A 97 -5.62 4.27 3.24
C PHE A 97 -6.53 3.07 3.51
N GLU A 98 -6.49 2.57 4.74
CA GLU A 98 -7.11 1.31 5.09
C GLU A 98 -7.34 1.19 6.59
N PRO A 99 -8.23 0.31 7.04
CA PRO A 99 -8.43 0.10 8.47
C PRO A 99 -7.14 -0.29 9.19
N ALA A 100 -6.99 0.20 10.41
CA ALA A 100 -5.88 -0.19 11.27
C ALA A 100 -5.88 -1.71 11.45
N GLY A 101 -4.69 -2.32 11.46
CA GLY A 101 -4.56 -3.77 11.61
C GLY A 101 -4.66 -4.55 10.31
N THR A 102 -4.86 -3.88 9.16
CA THR A 102 -4.83 -4.56 7.86
C THR A 102 -3.44 -5.14 7.62
N LEU A 103 -3.36 -6.46 7.44
CA LEU A 103 -2.10 -7.14 7.16
C LEU A 103 -1.73 -6.94 5.69
N ASN A 104 -0.50 -6.51 5.41
CA ASN A 104 -0.10 -6.15 4.05
C ASN A 104 -0.22 -7.30 3.04
N THR A 105 0.00 -8.53 3.47
CA THR A 105 -0.15 -9.73 2.61
C THR A 105 -1.52 -10.38 2.74
N GLY A 106 -2.47 -9.75 3.43
CA GLY A 106 -3.85 -10.22 3.54
C GLY A 106 -3.96 -11.64 4.09
N ASN A 107 -4.58 -12.52 3.31
CA ASN A 107 -4.86 -13.91 3.70
C ASN A 107 -3.66 -14.85 3.59
N VAL A 108 -2.50 -14.39 3.12
CA VAL A 108 -1.30 -15.23 2.99
C VAL A 108 -0.17 -14.71 3.86
N ARG A 109 0.73 -15.61 4.24
CA ARG A 109 1.97 -15.25 4.92
C ARG A 109 3.15 -15.58 4.02
N SER A 110 4.11 -14.66 3.97
CA SER A 110 5.32 -14.83 3.16
C SER A 110 6.47 -14.07 3.82
N ALA A 111 7.63 -14.10 3.18
CA ALA A 111 8.78 -13.30 3.62
C ALA A 111 8.50 -11.79 3.56
N LEU A 112 7.47 -11.37 2.82
CA LEU A 112 7.09 -9.97 2.66
C LEU A 112 6.05 -9.50 3.70
N THR A 113 5.58 -10.37 4.59
CA THR A 113 4.59 -10.03 5.59
C THR A 113 5.18 -9.15 6.69
N HIS A 114 4.50 -8.04 7.01
CA HIS A 114 4.84 -7.14 8.11
C HIS A 114 3.65 -7.04 9.07
N ASP A 115 3.75 -7.69 10.23
CA ASP A 115 2.67 -7.73 11.22
C ASP A 115 2.50 -6.40 11.96
N ASP A 116 3.58 -5.66 12.14
CA ASP A 116 3.60 -4.43 12.92
C ASP A 116 4.38 -3.34 12.17
N PRO A 117 3.74 -2.64 11.24
CA PRO A 117 4.41 -1.60 10.47
C PRO A 117 4.96 -0.47 11.36
N GLU A 118 6.16 -0.02 11.02
CA GLU A 118 6.79 1.10 11.71
C GLU A 118 6.00 2.39 11.50
N ARG A 119 5.99 3.25 12.51
CA ARG A 119 5.42 4.60 12.42
C ARG A 119 6.52 5.61 12.10
N LEU A 120 6.27 6.46 11.15
CA LEU A 120 7.19 7.53 10.79
C LEU A 120 6.74 8.90 11.27
#